data_0b6cf770a4b9bd05fbb7306263ca7e71
#
_entry.id   0b6cf770a4b9bd05fbb7306263ca7e71
#
_cell.length_a   1.000
_cell.length_b   1.000
_cell.length_c   1.000
_cell.angle_alpha   90.00
_cell.angle_beta   90.00
_cell.angle_gamma   90.00
#
_symmetry.space_group_name_H-M   'P 1'
#
loop_
_entity.id
_entity.type
_entity.pdbx_description
1 polymer ?
#
loop_
_entity_poly.entity_id
_entity_poly.type
_entity_poly.pdbx_seq_one_letter_code
_entity_poly.pdbx_strand_id
1 'polypeptide(L)'
;MRIGITCYPTYGGSGALATELGLELARRGHEVHFITYASPFRLASGGYVERVFFHEVETRMGRYPLFEYYPYSLALASKQHEVARSENLDVLHVHYAIPHATAAYLAREMLRPERPLRIMTTLHGTDITLVGQESSFYSITKFSIEQSDGVTAVSQFLKDETYRAFGCVSCDLKVIPNFVNLAEYHPVAKAERHSPAPAGHKVISHVSNFREVKRVRDVIRVFARIRKAMPATLLMVGDGPDRGDAEHEARDLGVAEDVRFLGRLDKVASLLQATDLFLLPSQSESFGLAALEAMACGAPVVASRAGGLPEVIKDGVTGILEPVGSVEAMGRRAVDLLRDPGTYSAMTEAAVSAAQEFSTDKVVPMYEQLYGDLLK
;
A
#
# COMPACT_ATOMS: atom_id res chain seq x y z
N MET A 1 -15.60 0.14 -20.01
CA MET A 1 -14.46 1.00 -20.34
C MET A 1 -13.23 0.13 -20.54
N ARG A 2 -12.28 0.61 -21.35
CA ARG A 2 -10.95 0.02 -21.51
C ARG A 2 -9.95 0.86 -20.74
N ILE A 3 -9.35 0.27 -19.72
CA ILE A 3 -8.56 0.98 -18.73
C ILE A 3 -7.13 0.45 -18.73
N GLY A 4 -6.16 1.30 -19.03
CA GLY A 4 -4.75 0.99 -18.84
C GLY A 4 -4.34 1.26 -17.39
N ILE A 5 -3.67 0.33 -16.71
CA ILE A 5 -3.13 0.52 -15.37
C ILE A 5 -1.61 0.40 -15.40
N THR A 6 -0.92 1.44 -14.93
CA THR A 6 0.54 1.42 -14.74
C THR A 6 0.87 1.57 -13.27
N CYS A 7 1.63 0.64 -12.74
CA CYS A 7 2.08 0.63 -11.34
C CYS A 7 3.47 -0.03 -11.22
N TYR A 8 4.08 0.06 -10.04
CA TYR A 8 5.24 -0.79 -9.74
C TYR A 8 4.78 -2.22 -9.47
N PRO A 9 5.29 -3.23 -10.20
CA PRO A 9 4.92 -4.64 -10.02
C PRO A 9 5.62 -5.28 -8.82
N THR A 10 5.98 -4.49 -7.81
CA THR A 10 6.78 -4.92 -6.65
C THR A 10 5.91 -5.21 -5.43
N TYR A 11 6.50 -5.95 -4.48
CA TYR A 11 5.91 -6.20 -3.16
C TYR A 11 5.83 -4.89 -2.35
N GLY A 12 4.73 -4.16 -2.50
CA GLY A 12 4.46 -2.92 -1.81
C GLY A 12 2.99 -2.57 -1.85
N GLY A 13 2.51 -1.77 -0.90
CA GLY A 13 1.09 -1.44 -0.76
C GLY A 13 0.48 -0.85 -2.03
N SER A 14 1.20 0.02 -2.75
CA SER A 14 0.71 0.65 -3.98
C SER A 14 0.56 -0.32 -5.15
N GLY A 15 1.53 -1.25 -5.33
CA GLY A 15 1.46 -2.29 -6.37
C GLY A 15 0.35 -3.30 -6.09
N ALA A 16 0.21 -3.70 -4.83
CA ALA A 16 -0.88 -4.56 -4.38
C ALA A 16 -2.25 -3.91 -4.64
N LEU A 17 -2.42 -2.67 -4.22
CA LEU A 17 -3.66 -1.91 -4.41
C LEU A 17 -4.02 -1.74 -5.90
N ALA A 18 -3.04 -1.33 -6.72
CA ALA A 18 -3.26 -1.15 -8.16
C ALA A 18 -3.70 -2.46 -8.84
N THR A 19 -3.12 -3.59 -8.42
CA THR A 19 -3.48 -4.91 -8.95
C THR A 19 -4.88 -5.30 -8.51
N GLU A 20 -5.22 -5.16 -7.23
CA GLU A 20 -6.57 -5.44 -6.71
C GLU A 20 -7.62 -4.55 -7.37
N LEU A 21 -7.32 -3.25 -7.58
CA LEU A 21 -8.20 -2.34 -8.30
C LEU A 21 -8.49 -2.86 -9.71
N GLY A 22 -7.46 -3.23 -10.45
CA GLY A 22 -7.63 -3.75 -11.81
C GLY A 22 -8.40 -5.05 -11.88
N LEU A 23 -8.15 -5.98 -10.94
CA LEU A 23 -8.89 -7.23 -10.84
C LEU A 23 -10.37 -6.98 -10.52
N GLU A 24 -10.68 -6.07 -9.61
CA GLU A 24 -12.05 -5.74 -9.26
C GLU A 24 -12.78 -5.00 -10.39
N LEU A 25 -12.12 -4.08 -11.08
CA LEU A 25 -12.67 -3.43 -12.27
C LEU A 25 -12.99 -4.44 -13.38
N ALA A 26 -12.14 -5.45 -13.57
CA ALA A 26 -12.41 -6.52 -14.53
C ALA A 26 -13.64 -7.35 -14.14
N ARG A 27 -13.80 -7.70 -12.84
CA ARG A 27 -15.01 -8.38 -12.33
C ARG A 27 -16.28 -7.56 -12.56
N ARG A 28 -16.16 -6.23 -12.53
CA ARG A 28 -17.26 -5.29 -12.81
C ARG A 28 -17.52 -5.06 -14.30
N GLY A 29 -16.80 -5.78 -15.18
CA GLY A 29 -17.03 -5.81 -16.63
C GLY A 29 -16.19 -4.81 -17.43
N HIS A 30 -15.21 -4.16 -16.82
CA HIS A 30 -14.23 -3.35 -17.54
C HIS A 30 -13.15 -4.23 -18.16
N GLU A 31 -12.52 -3.74 -19.22
CA GLU A 31 -11.35 -4.36 -19.83
C GLU A 31 -10.11 -3.65 -19.29
N VAL A 32 -9.20 -4.41 -18.65
CA VAL A 32 -8.07 -3.86 -17.90
C VAL A 32 -6.74 -4.32 -18.48
N HIS A 33 -5.90 -3.37 -18.82
CA HIS A 33 -4.59 -3.57 -19.42
C HIS A 33 -3.48 -3.12 -18.48
N PHE A 34 -2.80 -4.07 -17.81
CA PHE A 34 -1.62 -3.75 -17.01
C PHE A 34 -0.41 -3.49 -17.90
N ILE A 35 0.21 -2.32 -17.74
CA ILE A 35 1.39 -1.88 -18.51
C ILE A 35 2.53 -1.65 -17.53
N THR A 36 3.38 -2.66 -17.35
CA THR A 36 4.46 -2.68 -16.34
C THR A 36 5.66 -3.47 -16.84
N TYR A 37 6.83 -3.36 -16.20
CA TYR A 37 8.05 -4.07 -16.60
C TYR A 37 8.13 -5.54 -16.12
N ALA A 38 7.18 -5.99 -15.33
CA ALA A 38 7.00 -7.38 -14.92
C ALA A 38 5.53 -7.60 -14.55
N SER A 39 5.03 -8.82 -14.61
CA SER A 39 3.67 -9.11 -14.17
C SER A 39 3.51 -8.73 -12.69
N PRO A 40 2.46 -7.97 -12.31
CA PRO A 40 2.18 -7.68 -10.92
C PRO A 40 2.07 -8.97 -10.10
N PHE A 41 2.70 -9.02 -8.92
CA PHE A 41 2.86 -10.26 -8.16
C PHE A 41 1.52 -10.95 -7.81
N ARG A 42 0.47 -10.19 -7.50
CA ARG A 42 -0.87 -10.74 -7.23
C ARG A 42 -1.57 -11.26 -8.49
N LEU A 43 -1.23 -10.73 -9.66
CA LEU A 43 -1.72 -11.25 -10.94
C LEU A 43 -1.00 -12.55 -11.31
N ALA A 44 0.30 -12.61 -11.11
CA ALA A 44 1.12 -13.79 -11.43
C ALA A 44 0.71 -15.05 -10.62
N SER A 45 0.23 -14.88 -9.38
CA SER A 45 -0.21 -15.97 -8.51
C SER A 45 -1.67 -16.40 -8.72
N GLY A 46 -2.47 -15.64 -9.48
CA GLY A 46 -3.93 -15.81 -9.61
C GLY A 46 -4.41 -16.65 -10.81
N GLY A 47 -3.53 -16.99 -11.77
CA GLY A 47 -3.92 -17.67 -13.01
C GLY A 47 -4.65 -16.74 -14.00
N TYR A 48 -5.42 -17.32 -14.92
CA TYR A 48 -6.19 -16.57 -15.92
C TYR A 48 -7.35 -15.80 -15.27
N VAL A 49 -7.42 -14.51 -15.56
CA VAL A 49 -8.53 -13.65 -15.16
C VAL A 49 -9.15 -13.05 -16.42
N GLU A 50 -10.44 -13.27 -16.63
CA GLU A 50 -11.16 -12.74 -17.77
C GLU A 50 -11.08 -11.19 -17.80
N ARG A 51 -10.91 -10.60 -18.98
CA ARG A 51 -10.81 -9.15 -19.22
C ARG A 51 -9.58 -8.47 -18.62
N VAL A 52 -8.56 -9.24 -18.20
CA VAL A 52 -7.29 -8.71 -17.72
C VAL A 52 -6.18 -9.09 -18.68
N PHE A 53 -5.45 -8.08 -19.15
CA PHE A 53 -4.36 -8.21 -20.11
C PHE A 53 -3.08 -7.65 -19.52
N PHE A 54 -1.94 -8.25 -19.85
CA PHE A 54 -0.63 -7.81 -19.41
C PHE A 54 0.24 -7.43 -20.60
N HIS A 55 0.84 -6.24 -20.54
CA HIS A 55 1.75 -5.70 -21.53
C HIS A 55 3.08 -5.38 -20.88
N GLU A 56 4.10 -6.15 -21.22
CA GLU A 56 5.44 -5.96 -20.67
C GLU A 56 6.14 -4.77 -21.29
N VAL A 57 6.69 -3.91 -20.43
CA VAL A 57 7.63 -2.86 -20.79
C VAL A 57 9.02 -3.49 -20.80
N GLU A 58 9.61 -3.65 -21.96
CA GLU A 58 10.96 -4.19 -22.08
C GLU A 58 11.97 -3.28 -21.38
N THR A 59 12.71 -3.84 -20.44
CA THR A 59 13.75 -3.12 -19.68
C THR A 59 15.17 -3.61 -20.01
N ARG A 60 15.28 -4.57 -20.96
CA ARG A 60 16.58 -5.08 -21.40
C ARG A 60 16.97 -4.39 -22.70
N MET A 61 17.96 -3.52 -22.63
CA MET A 61 18.63 -3.03 -23.82
C MET A 61 19.87 -3.87 -24.12
N GLY A 62 20.04 -4.17 -25.41
CA GLY A 62 21.38 -4.44 -25.93
C GLY A 62 22.30 -3.25 -25.56
N ARG A 63 23.61 -3.51 -25.42
CA ARG A 63 24.58 -2.48 -25.03
C ARG A 63 24.53 -1.29 -26.01
N TYR A 64 23.85 -0.21 -25.61
CA TYR A 64 23.88 1.03 -26.35
C TYR A 64 24.75 2.03 -25.58
N PRO A 65 25.91 2.42 -26.13
CA PRO A 65 26.95 3.15 -25.37
C PRO A 65 26.52 4.52 -24.83
N LEU A 66 25.44 5.12 -25.39
CA LEU A 66 24.98 6.45 -24.98
C LEU A 66 24.12 6.44 -23.72
N PHE A 67 23.65 5.27 -23.27
CA PHE A 67 22.85 5.17 -22.05
C PHE A 67 23.62 4.40 -20.98
N GLU A 68 24.10 5.12 -19.97
CA GLU A 68 24.68 4.52 -18.78
C GLU A 68 23.62 3.74 -17.99
N TYR A 69 22.40 4.31 -17.93
CA TYR A 69 21.22 3.69 -17.29
C TYR A 69 20.10 3.56 -18.30
N TYR A 70 19.31 2.48 -18.14
CA TYR A 70 18.15 2.24 -18.98
C TYR A 70 17.08 3.35 -18.80
N PRO A 71 16.65 4.05 -19.86
CA PRO A 71 15.68 5.14 -19.77
C PRO A 71 14.25 4.61 -19.62
N TYR A 72 13.94 4.02 -18.46
CA TYR A 72 12.67 3.36 -18.18
C TYR A 72 11.45 4.21 -18.54
N SER A 73 11.46 5.51 -18.18
CA SER A 73 10.33 6.41 -18.44
C SER A 73 9.99 6.55 -19.92
N LEU A 74 11.02 6.55 -20.80
CA LEU A 74 10.82 6.63 -22.26
C LEU A 74 10.27 5.33 -22.83
N ALA A 75 10.79 4.18 -22.37
CA ALA A 75 10.28 2.87 -22.77
C ALA A 75 8.82 2.67 -22.30
N LEU A 76 8.52 3.10 -21.06
CA LEU A 76 7.17 3.08 -20.53
C LEU A 76 6.23 3.96 -21.35
N ALA A 77 6.61 5.19 -21.69
CA ALA A 77 5.81 6.09 -22.52
C ALA A 77 5.50 5.47 -23.88
N SER A 78 6.51 4.86 -24.53
CA SER A 78 6.31 4.17 -25.81
C SER A 78 5.34 3.00 -25.70
N LYS A 79 5.47 2.17 -24.63
CA LYS A 79 4.54 1.04 -24.43
C LYS A 79 3.14 1.52 -24.07
N GLN A 80 2.99 2.54 -23.23
CA GLN A 80 1.70 3.13 -22.90
C GLN A 80 1.00 3.68 -24.17
N HIS A 81 1.75 4.35 -25.04
CA HIS A 81 1.22 4.83 -26.35
C HIS A 81 0.78 3.67 -27.24
N GLU A 82 1.64 2.65 -27.42
CA GLU A 82 1.34 1.46 -28.23
C GLU A 82 0.04 0.79 -27.76
N VAL A 83 -0.06 0.49 -26.48
CA VAL A 83 -1.23 -0.19 -25.88
C VAL A 83 -2.46 0.72 -25.95
N ALA A 84 -2.33 2.02 -25.62
CA ALA A 84 -3.45 2.94 -25.72
C ALA A 84 -4.02 3.04 -27.12
N ARG A 85 -3.17 2.94 -28.15
CA ARG A 85 -3.57 2.96 -29.55
C ARG A 85 -4.19 1.65 -30.00
N SER A 86 -3.51 0.50 -29.76
CA SER A 86 -3.95 -0.82 -30.26
C SER A 86 -5.22 -1.29 -29.56
N GLU A 87 -5.32 -1.08 -28.25
CA GLU A 87 -6.45 -1.53 -27.43
C GLU A 87 -7.55 -0.47 -27.28
N ASN A 88 -7.36 0.72 -27.86
CA ASN A 88 -8.32 1.82 -27.76
C ASN A 88 -8.68 2.20 -26.32
N LEU A 89 -7.67 2.39 -25.46
CA LEU A 89 -7.90 2.72 -24.05
C LEU A 89 -8.70 4.01 -23.90
N ASP A 90 -9.70 4.00 -23.03
CA ASP A 90 -10.47 5.20 -22.66
C ASP A 90 -9.71 6.05 -21.64
N VAL A 91 -9.11 5.38 -20.63
CA VAL A 91 -8.39 5.99 -19.52
C VAL A 91 -7.06 5.27 -19.32
N LEU A 92 -6.01 6.03 -19.06
CA LEU A 92 -4.73 5.53 -18.57
C LEU A 92 -4.60 5.94 -17.10
N HIS A 93 -4.83 5.00 -16.21
CA HIS A 93 -4.69 5.19 -14.77
C HIS A 93 -3.29 4.80 -14.32
N VAL A 94 -2.55 5.75 -13.81
CA VAL A 94 -1.17 5.55 -13.35
C VAL A 94 -1.06 5.79 -11.85
N HIS A 95 -0.28 4.94 -11.21
CA HIS A 95 0.03 5.03 -9.79
C HIS A 95 1.42 5.66 -9.64
N TYR A 96 1.51 6.79 -8.96
CA TYR A 96 2.63 7.73 -8.80
C TYR A 96 2.73 8.82 -9.89
N ALA A 97 3.01 10.04 -9.42
CA ALA A 97 3.28 11.18 -10.28
C ALA A 97 4.52 10.95 -11.16
N ILE A 98 5.59 10.41 -10.57
CA ILE A 98 6.82 10.06 -11.28
C ILE A 98 7.21 8.59 -11.01
N PRO A 99 7.68 7.87 -12.02
CA PRO A 99 7.82 8.27 -13.43
C PRO A 99 6.53 8.03 -14.26
N HIS A 100 5.47 7.47 -13.65
CA HIS A 100 4.36 6.89 -14.37
C HIS A 100 3.46 7.94 -15.04
N ALA A 101 3.08 9.03 -14.32
CA ALA A 101 2.26 10.08 -14.92
C ALA A 101 3.06 10.91 -15.96
N THR A 102 4.37 11.10 -15.75
CA THR A 102 5.25 11.71 -16.76
C THR A 102 5.24 10.90 -18.06
N ALA A 103 5.39 9.58 -17.96
CA ALA A 103 5.33 8.68 -19.12
C ALA A 103 3.95 8.70 -19.79
N ALA A 104 2.89 8.72 -19.00
CA ALA A 104 1.51 8.80 -19.51
C ALA A 104 1.24 10.12 -20.27
N TYR A 105 1.78 11.23 -19.75
CA TYR A 105 1.71 12.51 -20.48
C TYR A 105 2.35 12.42 -21.85
N LEU A 106 3.56 11.86 -21.96
CA LEU A 106 4.23 11.66 -23.25
C LEU A 106 3.43 10.74 -24.17
N ALA A 107 2.90 9.63 -23.63
CA ALA A 107 2.06 8.71 -24.40
C ALA A 107 0.80 9.39 -24.95
N ARG A 108 0.15 10.24 -24.14
CA ARG A 108 -1.02 11.03 -24.55
C ARG A 108 -0.66 12.01 -25.68
N GLU A 109 0.44 12.75 -25.56
CA GLU A 109 0.86 13.70 -26.59
C GLU A 109 1.23 13.00 -27.91
N MET A 110 1.81 11.82 -27.87
CA MET A 110 2.07 11.00 -29.05
C MET A 110 0.78 10.50 -29.71
N LEU A 111 -0.27 10.20 -28.92
CA LEU A 111 -1.56 9.73 -29.41
C LEU A 111 -2.49 10.87 -29.86
N ARG A 112 -2.29 12.09 -29.34
CA ARG A 112 -3.16 13.26 -29.54
C ARG A 112 -3.58 13.56 -30.98
N PRO A 113 -2.72 13.36 -32.00
CA PRO A 113 -3.13 13.55 -33.39
C PRO A 113 -4.23 12.59 -33.88
N GLU A 114 -4.36 11.43 -33.25
CA GLU A 114 -5.29 10.36 -33.64
C GLU A 114 -6.58 10.39 -32.80
N ARG A 115 -6.45 10.53 -31.47
CA ARG A 115 -7.61 10.53 -30.55
C ARG A 115 -7.24 11.04 -29.14
N PRO A 116 -8.25 11.44 -28.33
CA PRO A 116 -8.00 11.79 -26.93
C PRO A 116 -7.71 10.54 -26.09
N LEU A 117 -6.89 10.71 -25.05
CA LEU A 117 -6.65 9.76 -23.97
C LEU A 117 -6.70 10.52 -22.65
N ARG A 118 -7.49 10.03 -21.68
CA ARG A 118 -7.57 10.62 -20.34
C ARG A 118 -6.54 10.00 -19.43
N ILE A 119 -5.87 10.83 -18.63
CA ILE A 119 -4.87 10.41 -17.65
C ILE A 119 -5.43 10.62 -16.26
N MET A 120 -5.49 9.55 -15.48
CA MET A 120 -5.76 9.59 -14.06
C MET A 120 -4.51 9.21 -13.28
N THR A 121 -4.18 9.96 -12.23
CA THR A 121 -3.00 9.70 -11.39
C THR A 121 -3.42 9.51 -9.94
N THR A 122 -3.07 8.36 -9.34
CA THR A 122 -3.19 8.13 -7.90
C THR A 122 -1.84 8.31 -7.22
N LEU A 123 -1.79 9.23 -6.24
CA LEU A 123 -0.62 9.52 -5.42
C LEU A 123 -0.58 8.57 -4.22
N HIS A 124 0.61 8.02 -3.93
CA HIS A 124 0.80 7.02 -2.87
C HIS A 124 1.69 7.48 -1.71
N GLY A 125 2.35 8.60 -1.83
CA GLY A 125 3.11 9.24 -0.77
C GLY A 125 4.61 9.34 -1.04
N THR A 126 5.31 8.28 -1.42
CA THR A 126 6.77 8.35 -1.69
C THR A 126 7.10 9.37 -2.77
N ASP A 127 6.27 9.49 -3.79
CA ASP A 127 6.34 10.50 -4.85
C ASP A 127 6.10 11.94 -4.36
N ILE A 128 5.46 12.10 -3.22
CA ILE A 128 5.09 13.41 -2.66
C ILE A 128 6.00 13.78 -1.50
N THR A 129 6.21 12.88 -0.55
CA THR A 129 6.88 13.19 0.73
C THR A 129 8.39 12.94 0.71
N LEU A 130 8.89 12.22 -0.29
CA LEU A 130 10.32 11.89 -0.43
C LEU A 130 10.86 12.32 -1.80
N VAL A 131 10.71 11.46 -2.81
CA VAL A 131 11.39 11.63 -4.10
C VAL A 131 10.95 12.90 -4.82
N GLY A 132 9.67 13.24 -4.79
CA GLY A 132 9.14 14.42 -5.47
C GLY A 132 9.59 15.76 -4.89
N GLN A 133 10.11 15.78 -3.66
CA GLN A 133 10.66 16.98 -3.02
C GLN A 133 12.14 17.19 -3.30
N GLU A 134 12.84 16.18 -3.83
CA GLU A 134 14.20 16.34 -4.30
C GLU A 134 14.29 17.38 -5.42
N SER A 135 15.28 18.27 -5.35
CA SER A 135 15.42 19.40 -6.27
C SER A 135 15.42 19.00 -7.75
N SER A 136 16.00 17.83 -8.07
CA SER A 136 16.05 17.27 -9.43
C SER A 136 14.71 16.71 -9.92
N PHE A 137 13.78 16.41 -9.02
CA PHE A 137 12.48 15.82 -9.37
C PHE A 137 11.28 16.72 -9.10
N TYR A 138 11.46 17.81 -8.35
CA TYR A 138 10.36 18.69 -7.94
C TYR A 138 9.53 19.21 -9.12
N SER A 139 10.20 19.82 -10.11
CA SER A 139 9.53 20.43 -11.26
C SER A 139 8.77 19.42 -12.11
N ILE A 140 9.35 18.24 -12.35
CA ILE A 140 8.70 17.20 -13.16
C ILE A 140 7.56 16.52 -12.39
N THR A 141 7.67 16.38 -11.07
CA THR A 141 6.59 15.85 -10.22
C THR A 141 5.39 16.80 -10.24
N LYS A 142 5.62 18.10 -9.99
CA LYS A 142 4.58 19.13 -10.07
C LYS A 142 3.90 19.13 -11.44
N PHE A 143 4.69 19.19 -12.51
CA PHE A 143 4.20 19.15 -13.87
C PHE A 143 3.32 17.91 -14.13
N SER A 144 3.76 16.73 -13.72
CA SER A 144 3.03 15.47 -13.95
C SER A 144 1.68 15.45 -13.23
N ILE A 145 1.62 16.00 -12.01
CA ILE A 145 0.37 16.17 -11.26
C ILE A 145 -0.57 17.12 -12.02
N GLU A 146 -0.07 18.30 -12.43
CA GLU A 146 -0.86 19.35 -13.11
C GLU A 146 -1.32 18.95 -14.51
N GLN A 147 -0.65 18.03 -15.19
CA GLN A 147 -1.01 17.55 -16.52
C GLN A 147 -1.94 16.33 -16.53
N SER A 148 -2.26 15.78 -15.36
CA SER A 148 -3.25 14.71 -15.24
C SER A 148 -4.67 15.28 -15.32
N ASP A 149 -5.58 14.61 -16.04
CA ASP A 149 -6.99 15.01 -16.14
C ASP A 149 -7.73 14.79 -14.82
N GLY A 150 -7.32 13.77 -14.04
CA GLY A 150 -7.80 13.53 -12.69
C GLY A 150 -6.66 13.11 -11.77
N VAL A 151 -6.67 13.61 -10.53
CA VAL A 151 -5.65 13.26 -9.53
C VAL A 151 -6.33 12.83 -8.24
N THR A 152 -5.87 11.71 -7.68
CA THR A 152 -6.35 11.24 -6.37
C THR A 152 -5.20 11.07 -5.38
N ALA A 153 -5.50 11.28 -4.10
CA ALA A 153 -4.64 10.93 -2.99
C ALA A 153 -5.31 9.86 -2.13
N VAL A 154 -4.52 8.97 -1.55
CA VAL A 154 -5.03 7.83 -0.76
C VAL A 154 -5.51 8.22 0.65
N SER A 155 -5.35 9.49 1.03
CA SER A 155 -5.79 10.04 2.32
C SER A 155 -5.90 11.57 2.25
N GLN A 156 -6.64 12.16 3.19
CA GLN A 156 -6.68 13.62 3.34
C GLN A 156 -5.29 14.17 3.70
N PHE A 157 -4.58 13.46 4.58
CA PHE A 157 -3.19 13.79 4.90
C PHE A 157 -2.32 13.95 3.64
N LEU A 158 -2.37 12.97 2.73
CA LEU A 158 -1.54 13.02 1.52
C LEU A 158 -1.99 14.12 0.55
N LYS A 159 -3.30 14.38 0.46
CA LYS A 159 -3.84 15.51 -0.29
C LYS A 159 -3.27 16.83 0.22
N ASP A 160 -3.34 17.06 1.54
CA ASP A 160 -2.87 18.29 2.18
C ASP A 160 -1.34 18.45 2.01
N GLU A 161 -0.58 17.36 2.17
CA GLU A 161 0.86 17.34 1.91
C GLU A 161 1.22 17.66 0.46
N THR A 162 0.40 17.18 -0.49
CA THR A 162 0.62 17.49 -1.92
C THR A 162 0.42 18.98 -2.19
N TYR A 163 -0.65 19.58 -1.67
CA TYR A 163 -0.86 21.02 -1.81
C TYR A 163 0.23 21.84 -1.12
N ARG A 164 0.66 21.41 0.07
CA ARG A 164 1.72 22.07 0.82
C ARG A 164 3.07 22.02 0.08
N ALA A 165 3.41 20.86 -0.48
CA ALA A 165 4.70 20.65 -1.14
C ALA A 165 4.79 21.32 -2.51
N PHE A 166 3.72 21.23 -3.33
CA PHE A 166 3.76 21.64 -4.73
C PHE A 166 2.95 22.89 -5.05
N GLY A 167 2.14 23.41 -4.11
CA GLY A 167 1.33 24.61 -4.35
C GLY A 167 0.43 24.48 -5.57
N CYS A 168 -0.13 23.30 -5.82
CA CYS A 168 -0.91 22.99 -7.00
C CYS A 168 -2.23 23.79 -6.98
N VAL A 169 -2.30 24.85 -7.79
CA VAL A 169 -3.45 25.76 -7.82
C VAL A 169 -4.54 25.27 -8.79
N SER A 170 -4.17 24.47 -9.78
CA SER A 170 -5.05 24.04 -10.88
C SER A 170 -5.57 22.61 -10.77
N CYS A 171 -5.10 21.82 -9.80
CA CYS A 171 -5.51 20.44 -9.65
C CYS A 171 -6.57 20.25 -8.56
N ASP A 172 -7.75 19.77 -8.94
CA ASP A 172 -8.76 19.27 -8.01
C ASP A 172 -8.39 17.86 -7.54
N LEU A 173 -7.56 17.77 -6.48
CA LEU A 173 -7.21 16.50 -5.88
C LEU A 173 -8.43 15.92 -5.13
N LYS A 174 -8.85 14.72 -5.53
CA LYS A 174 -9.88 13.97 -4.82
C LYS A 174 -9.24 12.97 -3.86
N VAL A 175 -9.85 12.75 -2.70
CA VAL A 175 -9.43 11.67 -1.80
C VAL A 175 -10.23 10.42 -2.15
N ILE A 176 -9.52 9.38 -2.57
CA ILE A 176 -10.06 8.02 -2.69
C ILE A 176 -9.16 7.13 -1.84
N PRO A 177 -9.64 6.62 -0.70
CA PRO A 177 -8.81 5.86 0.22
C PRO A 177 -8.36 4.54 -0.40
N ASN A 178 -7.31 3.95 0.15
CA ASN A 178 -7.02 2.55 -0.12
C ASN A 178 -8.14 1.67 0.40
N PHE A 179 -8.27 0.48 -0.14
CA PHE A 179 -9.33 -0.46 0.20
C PHE A 179 -8.77 -1.85 0.50
N VAL A 180 -9.61 -2.67 1.10
CA VAL A 180 -9.31 -4.08 1.43
C VAL A 180 -10.36 -4.99 0.83
N ASN A 181 -9.92 -6.14 0.31
CA ASN A 181 -10.80 -7.21 -0.16
C ASN A 181 -11.28 -8.05 1.03
N LEU A 182 -12.50 -7.81 1.49
CA LEU A 182 -13.08 -8.50 2.64
C LEU A 182 -13.38 -9.98 2.39
N ALA A 183 -13.37 -10.45 1.14
CA ALA A 183 -13.47 -11.88 0.87
C ALA A 183 -12.16 -12.61 1.22
N GLU A 184 -11.03 -11.93 1.18
CA GLU A 184 -9.71 -12.46 1.55
C GLU A 184 -9.35 -12.11 3.00
N TYR A 185 -9.56 -10.83 3.40
CA TYR A 185 -9.23 -10.31 4.72
C TYR A 185 -10.49 -10.21 5.58
N HIS A 186 -10.74 -11.22 6.40
CA HIS A 186 -11.88 -11.30 7.31
C HIS A 186 -11.49 -12.10 8.57
N PRO A 187 -12.21 -11.94 9.69
CA PRO A 187 -11.96 -12.73 10.87
C PRO A 187 -12.32 -14.21 10.63
N VAL A 188 -11.53 -15.11 11.21
CA VAL A 188 -11.84 -16.54 11.24
C VAL A 188 -12.04 -17.01 12.69
N ALA A 189 -12.82 -18.08 12.89
CA ALA A 189 -13.03 -18.65 14.19
C ALA A 189 -11.67 -19.08 14.81
N LYS A 190 -11.53 -18.93 16.12
CA LYS A 190 -10.26 -19.23 16.82
C LYS A 190 -9.76 -20.64 16.56
N ALA A 191 -10.67 -21.61 16.42
CA ALA A 191 -10.36 -23.00 16.11
C ALA A 191 -9.78 -23.22 14.70
N GLU A 192 -10.06 -22.28 13.78
CA GLU A 192 -9.60 -22.32 12.37
C GLU A 192 -8.29 -21.55 12.16
N ARG A 193 -7.82 -20.83 13.18
CA ARG A 193 -6.58 -20.05 13.11
C ARG A 193 -5.38 -20.98 13.09
N HIS A 194 -4.64 -20.97 12.00
CA HIS A 194 -3.37 -21.68 11.89
C HIS A 194 -2.26 -20.82 12.52
N SER A 195 -2.14 -20.91 13.85
CA SER A 195 -1.13 -20.15 14.60
C SER A 195 0.27 -20.71 14.31
N PRO A 196 1.21 -19.89 13.80
CA PRO A 196 2.61 -20.29 13.65
C PRO A 196 3.40 -20.21 14.97
N ALA A 197 2.78 -19.79 16.07
CA ALA A 197 3.40 -19.65 17.40
C ALA A 197 3.16 -20.89 18.27
N PRO A 198 4.01 -21.14 19.29
CA PRO A 198 3.78 -22.18 20.30
C PRO A 198 2.42 -22.02 20.99
N ALA A 199 1.86 -23.14 21.47
CA ALA A 199 0.60 -23.12 22.21
C ALA A 199 0.70 -22.19 23.43
N GLY A 200 -0.33 -21.36 23.62
CA GLY A 200 -0.39 -20.39 24.72
C GLY A 200 0.33 -19.06 24.48
N HIS A 201 1.08 -18.93 23.39
CA HIS A 201 1.68 -17.65 23.02
C HIS A 201 0.67 -16.75 22.33
N LYS A 202 0.76 -15.45 22.60
CA LYS A 202 0.12 -14.40 21.80
C LYS A 202 0.88 -14.22 20.50
N VAL A 203 0.17 -14.13 19.40
CA VAL A 203 0.75 -13.84 18.07
C VAL A 203 0.76 -12.34 17.85
N ILE A 204 1.94 -11.77 17.78
CA ILE A 204 2.15 -10.38 17.42
C ILE A 204 2.68 -10.33 15.98
N SER A 205 2.23 -9.41 15.15
CA SER A 205 2.73 -9.35 13.78
C SER A 205 3.07 -7.92 13.32
N HIS A 206 3.95 -7.87 12.34
CA HIS A 206 4.32 -6.66 11.59
C HIS A 206 4.51 -7.01 10.12
N VAL A 207 3.97 -6.20 9.23
CA VAL A 207 4.09 -6.37 7.76
C VAL A 207 4.56 -5.05 7.15
N SER A 208 5.75 -5.03 6.56
CA SER A 208 6.25 -3.86 5.81
C SER A 208 7.45 -4.19 4.91
N ASN A 209 7.86 -3.23 4.08
CA ASN A 209 9.21 -3.21 3.52
C ASN A 209 10.15 -2.59 4.57
N PHE A 210 11.08 -3.35 5.12
CA PHE A 210 11.93 -2.94 6.23
C PHE A 210 12.88 -1.79 5.87
N ARG A 211 12.33 -0.57 5.85
CA ARG A 211 13.00 0.71 5.62
C ARG A 211 12.94 1.58 6.85
N GLU A 212 13.84 2.54 6.99
CA GLU A 212 13.96 3.46 8.11
C GLU A 212 12.61 4.07 8.54
N VAL A 213 11.82 4.52 7.58
CA VAL A 213 10.47 5.08 7.83
C VAL A 213 9.52 4.11 8.55
N LYS A 214 9.76 2.80 8.46
CA LYS A 214 8.95 1.76 9.11
C LYS A 214 9.37 1.47 10.56
N ARG A 215 10.55 1.98 10.98
CA ARG A 215 11.05 1.88 12.36
C ARG A 215 10.98 0.46 12.91
N VAL A 216 11.45 -0.52 12.12
CA VAL A 216 11.34 -1.95 12.46
C VAL A 216 12.05 -2.32 13.78
N ARG A 217 13.07 -1.56 14.19
CA ARG A 217 13.70 -1.71 15.51
C ARG A 217 12.72 -1.39 16.65
N ASP A 218 11.85 -0.39 16.45
CA ASP A 218 10.82 -0.07 17.45
C ASP A 218 9.74 -1.15 17.54
N VAL A 219 9.47 -1.89 16.46
CA VAL A 219 8.61 -3.09 16.53
C VAL A 219 9.20 -4.10 17.51
N ILE A 220 10.51 -4.38 17.40
CA ILE A 220 11.22 -5.30 18.29
C ILE A 220 11.18 -4.79 19.74
N ARG A 221 11.42 -3.50 19.97
CA ARG A 221 11.41 -2.88 21.31
C ARG A 221 10.03 -2.95 21.97
N VAL A 222 8.96 -2.65 21.22
CA VAL A 222 7.57 -2.79 21.70
C VAL A 222 7.28 -4.25 22.02
N PHE A 223 7.67 -5.17 21.11
CA PHE A 223 7.51 -6.61 21.33
C PHE A 223 8.25 -7.11 22.57
N ALA A 224 9.48 -6.69 22.83
CA ALA A 224 10.23 -7.09 24.02
C ALA A 224 9.50 -6.76 25.32
N ARG A 225 8.74 -5.66 25.37
CA ARG A 225 7.89 -5.31 26.51
C ARG A 225 6.69 -6.23 26.64
N ILE A 226 6.04 -6.57 25.52
CA ILE A 226 4.94 -7.53 25.53
C ILE A 226 5.45 -8.90 26.00
N ARG A 227 6.59 -9.35 25.46
CA ARG A 227 7.20 -10.65 25.79
C ARG A 227 7.61 -10.75 27.26
N LYS A 228 8.09 -9.64 27.85
CA LYS A 228 8.38 -9.56 29.29
C LYS A 228 7.13 -9.75 30.17
N ALA A 229 5.96 -9.36 29.65
CA ALA A 229 4.69 -9.36 30.41
C ALA A 229 3.88 -10.64 30.22
N MET A 230 4.07 -11.36 29.10
CA MET A 230 3.34 -12.59 28.77
C MET A 230 4.03 -13.41 27.68
N PRO A 231 3.76 -14.73 27.56
CA PRO A 231 4.22 -15.53 26.43
C PRO A 231 3.70 -14.95 25.09
N ALA A 232 4.61 -14.63 24.17
CA ALA A 232 4.28 -14.06 22.88
C ALA A 232 5.33 -14.44 21.83
N THR A 233 4.92 -14.46 20.56
CA THR A 233 5.80 -14.65 19.39
C THR A 233 5.55 -13.53 18.41
N LEU A 234 6.62 -12.91 17.91
CA LEU A 234 6.57 -11.86 16.89
C LEU A 234 6.83 -12.44 15.51
N LEU A 235 5.95 -12.14 14.58
CA LEU A 235 6.07 -12.48 13.16
C LEU A 235 6.40 -11.22 12.35
N MET A 236 7.62 -11.16 11.82
CA MET A 236 8.12 -10.07 11.01
C MET A 236 8.00 -10.47 9.53
N VAL A 237 7.02 -9.90 8.82
CA VAL A 237 6.78 -10.17 7.40
C VAL A 237 7.28 -9.01 6.55
N GLY A 238 8.10 -9.34 5.57
CA GLY A 238 8.75 -8.41 4.68
C GLY A 238 10.25 -8.53 4.68
N ASP A 239 10.88 -7.61 3.96
CA ASP A 239 12.33 -7.57 3.81
C ASP A 239 12.77 -6.14 3.45
N GLY A 240 14.03 -5.81 3.68
CA GLY A 240 14.57 -4.50 3.37
C GLY A 240 15.89 -4.20 4.08
N PRO A 241 16.44 -2.98 3.88
CA PRO A 241 17.75 -2.60 4.42
C PRO A 241 17.87 -2.78 5.93
N ASP A 242 16.81 -2.48 6.68
CA ASP A 242 16.83 -2.44 8.14
C ASP A 242 16.59 -3.83 8.79
N ARG A 243 16.53 -4.91 8.00
CA ARG A 243 16.33 -6.27 8.52
C ARG A 243 17.44 -6.68 9.47
N GLY A 244 18.70 -6.47 9.06
CA GLY A 244 19.87 -6.81 9.90
C GLY A 244 19.87 -6.08 11.23
N ASP A 245 19.48 -4.81 11.24
CA ASP A 245 19.36 -4.01 12.45
C ASP A 245 18.26 -4.51 13.39
N ALA A 246 17.12 -4.94 12.84
CA ALA A 246 16.03 -5.53 13.61
C ALA A 246 16.44 -6.88 14.22
N GLU A 247 17.16 -7.72 13.49
CA GLU A 247 17.71 -8.98 13.99
C GLU A 247 18.74 -8.77 15.11
N HIS A 248 19.57 -7.72 14.98
CA HIS A 248 20.54 -7.33 16.01
C HIS A 248 19.83 -6.83 17.27
N GLU A 249 18.87 -5.93 17.13
CA GLU A 249 18.05 -5.42 18.24
C GLU A 249 17.34 -6.55 19.00
N ALA A 250 16.84 -7.58 18.29
CA ALA A 250 16.19 -8.73 18.93
C ALA A 250 17.16 -9.55 19.80
N ARG A 251 18.42 -9.71 19.34
CA ARG A 251 19.48 -10.37 20.13
C ARG A 251 19.85 -9.55 21.35
N ASP A 252 20.06 -8.24 21.19
CA ASP A 252 20.45 -7.35 22.29
C ASP A 252 19.40 -7.28 23.40
N LEU A 253 18.13 -7.36 23.02
CA LEU A 253 17.01 -7.39 23.98
C LEU A 253 16.68 -8.79 24.51
N GLY A 254 17.39 -9.83 24.07
CA GLY A 254 17.20 -11.22 24.54
C GLY A 254 15.88 -11.84 24.11
N VAL A 255 15.29 -11.40 22.99
CA VAL A 255 14.00 -11.91 22.48
C VAL A 255 14.12 -12.62 21.12
N ALA A 256 15.33 -12.87 20.64
CA ALA A 256 15.57 -13.41 19.30
C ALA A 256 14.85 -14.75 19.04
N GLU A 257 14.78 -15.63 20.05
CA GLU A 257 14.11 -16.95 19.96
C GLU A 257 12.58 -16.83 19.78
N ASP A 258 11.99 -15.71 20.19
CA ASP A 258 10.56 -15.44 20.08
C ASP A 258 10.21 -14.58 18.84
N VAL A 259 11.19 -14.20 18.01
CA VAL A 259 11.00 -13.41 16.79
C VAL A 259 11.25 -14.26 15.54
N ARG A 260 10.31 -14.27 14.62
CA ARG A 260 10.40 -15.02 13.36
C ARG A 260 10.40 -14.04 12.18
N PHE A 261 11.50 -13.95 11.46
CA PHE A 261 11.61 -13.21 10.21
C PHE A 261 11.20 -14.10 9.04
N LEU A 262 10.00 -13.87 8.50
CA LEU A 262 9.38 -14.75 7.49
C LEU A 262 9.75 -14.36 6.05
N GLY A 263 10.46 -13.23 5.86
CA GLY A 263 10.73 -12.72 4.52
C GLY A 263 9.47 -12.19 3.84
N ARG A 264 9.52 -12.08 2.53
CA ARG A 264 8.39 -11.62 1.71
C ARG A 264 7.38 -12.75 1.51
N LEU A 265 6.12 -12.46 1.75
CA LEU A 265 5.00 -13.38 1.52
C LEU A 265 4.04 -12.79 0.49
N ASP A 266 3.60 -13.62 -0.46
CA ASP A 266 2.61 -13.21 -1.47
C ASP A 266 1.22 -13.02 -0.87
N LYS A 267 0.88 -13.84 0.13
CA LYS A 267 -0.40 -13.81 0.83
C LYS A 267 -0.15 -13.70 2.33
N VAL A 268 -0.71 -12.68 2.94
CA VAL A 268 -0.56 -12.41 4.38
C VAL A 268 -1.87 -12.58 5.16
N ALA A 269 -3.00 -12.79 4.48
CA ALA A 269 -4.31 -12.84 5.11
C ALA A 269 -4.39 -13.91 6.21
N SER A 270 -3.96 -15.15 5.94
CA SER A 270 -3.98 -16.23 6.94
C SER A 270 -3.11 -15.96 8.16
N LEU A 271 -1.99 -15.24 7.97
CA LEU A 271 -1.14 -14.82 9.08
C LEU A 271 -1.82 -13.73 9.90
N LEU A 272 -2.45 -12.74 9.25
CA LEU A 272 -3.18 -11.68 9.94
C LEU A 272 -4.42 -12.23 10.66
N GLN A 273 -5.10 -13.23 10.11
CA GLN A 273 -6.20 -13.94 10.77
C GLN A 273 -5.76 -14.67 12.04
N ALA A 274 -4.49 -15.10 12.13
CA ALA A 274 -3.91 -15.71 13.31
C ALA A 274 -3.32 -14.70 14.30
N THR A 275 -3.27 -13.42 13.95
CA THR A 275 -2.66 -12.35 14.74
C THR A 275 -3.54 -11.90 15.89
N ASP A 276 -2.98 -11.80 17.10
CA ASP A 276 -3.64 -11.22 18.28
C ASP A 276 -3.43 -9.70 18.36
N LEU A 277 -2.30 -9.19 17.86
CA LEU A 277 -2.01 -7.74 17.85
C LEU A 277 -1.06 -7.40 16.71
N PHE A 278 -1.37 -6.33 15.97
CA PHE A 278 -0.54 -5.83 14.88
C PHE A 278 0.23 -4.58 15.31
N LEU A 279 1.54 -4.51 15.04
CA LEU A 279 2.40 -3.39 15.38
C LEU A 279 2.79 -2.59 14.12
N LEU A 280 2.59 -1.27 14.14
CA LEU A 280 2.97 -0.37 13.04
C LEU A 280 3.54 0.97 13.57
N PRO A 281 4.72 0.99 14.20
CA PRO A 281 5.33 2.19 14.79
C PRO A 281 6.00 3.10 13.75
N SER A 282 5.52 3.13 12.53
CA SER A 282 6.10 3.88 11.41
C SER A 282 6.24 5.36 11.73
N GLN A 283 7.28 5.98 11.18
CA GLN A 283 7.50 7.43 11.28
C GLN A 283 6.51 8.22 10.41
N SER A 284 6.13 7.65 9.27
CA SER A 284 5.12 8.21 8.37
C SER A 284 4.44 7.09 7.60
N GLU A 285 3.15 7.25 7.39
CA GLU A 285 2.32 6.39 6.54
C GLU A 285 1.39 7.27 5.71
N SER A 286 1.30 7.00 4.43
CA SER A 286 0.35 7.76 3.59
C SER A 286 -1.10 7.36 3.87
N PHE A 287 -1.32 6.10 4.29
CA PHE A 287 -2.64 5.57 4.63
C PHE A 287 -2.55 4.49 5.72
N GLY A 288 -1.70 3.46 5.53
CA GLY A 288 -1.58 2.33 6.45
C GLY A 288 -2.35 1.09 5.99
N LEU A 289 -2.18 0.68 4.72
CA LEU A 289 -2.88 -0.49 4.15
C LEU A 289 -2.70 -1.76 5.00
N ALA A 290 -1.48 -2.03 5.51
CA ALA A 290 -1.23 -3.20 6.35
C ALA A 290 -2.00 -3.15 7.70
N ALA A 291 -2.21 -1.94 8.25
CA ALA A 291 -3.06 -1.77 9.43
C ALA A 291 -4.53 -2.06 9.08
N LEU A 292 -5.03 -1.56 7.95
CA LEU A 292 -6.38 -1.85 7.48
C LEU A 292 -6.61 -3.35 7.25
N GLU A 293 -5.67 -4.05 6.61
CA GLU A 293 -5.71 -5.50 6.40
C GLU A 293 -5.74 -6.27 7.74
N ALA A 294 -4.94 -5.84 8.73
CA ALA A 294 -4.95 -6.42 10.07
C ALA A 294 -6.30 -6.19 10.79
N MET A 295 -6.83 -4.96 10.73
CA MET A 295 -8.14 -4.62 11.30
C MET A 295 -9.27 -5.45 10.66
N ALA A 296 -9.25 -5.62 9.35
CA ALA A 296 -10.21 -6.45 8.62
C ALA A 296 -10.17 -7.92 9.07
N CYS A 297 -8.98 -8.44 9.42
CA CYS A 297 -8.82 -9.78 9.98
C CYS A 297 -9.16 -9.89 11.48
N GLY A 298 -9.54 -8.81 12.13
CA GLY A 298 -9.87 -8.77 13.56
C GLY A 298 -8.65 -8.68 14.48
N ALA A 299 -7.49 -8.24 14.00
CA ALA A 299 -6.32 -7.96 14.81
C ALA A 299 -6.31 -6.48 15.22
N PRO A 300 -6.42 -6.14 16.52
CA PRO A 300 -6.21 -4.77 16.99
C PRO A 300 -4.83 -4.24 16.60
N VAL A 301 -4.75 -2.96 16.27
CA VAL A 301 -3.53 -2.32 15.79
C VAL A 301 -2.97 -1.37 16.86
N VAL A 302 -1.67 -1.45 17.12
CA VAL A 302 -0.89 -0.45 17.86
C VAL A 302 0.05 0.24 16.87
N ALA A 303 -0.16 1.52 16.65
CA ALA A 303 0.56 2.27 15.63
C ALA A 303 1.01 3.65 16.10
N SER A 304 1.86 4.28 15.30
CA SER A 304 2.18 5.69 15.47
C SER A 304 1.01 6.57 15.04
N ARG A 305 0.81 7.69 15.73
CA ARG A 305 -0.09 8.78 15.30
C ARG A 305 0.62 9.60 14.20
N ALA A 306 0.73 9.06 13.00
CA ALA A 306 1.53 9.62 11.93
C ALA A 306 0.84 9.49 10.56
N GLY A 307 0.94 10.54 9.76
CA GLY A 307 0.41 10.55 8.40
C GLY A 307 -1.09 10.29 8.33
N GLY A 308 -1.50 9.42 7.43
CA GLY A 308 -2.89 9.00 7.23
C GLY A 308 -3.40 7.94 8.22
N LEU A 309 -2.57 7.43 9.15
CA LEU A 309 -3.03 6.42 10.12
C LEU A 309 -4.22 6.87 10.98
N PRO A 310 -4.32 8.14 11.43
CA PRO A 310 -5.51 8.62 12.16
C PRO A 310 -6.80 8.64 11.36
N GLU A 311 -6.74 8.54 10.03
CA GLU A 311 -7.92 8.43 9.16
C GLU A 311 -8.47 6.99 9.13
N VAL A 312 -7.62 6.00 9.41
CA VAL A 312 -7.97 4.57 9.43
C VAL A 312 -8.24 4.08 10.84
N ILE A 313 -7.44 4.53 11.82
CA ILE A 313 -7.46 4.08 13.20
C ILE A 313 -7.99 5.17 14.11
N LYS A 314 -9.09 4.87 14.83
CA LYS A 314 -9.62 5.74 15.89
C LYS A 314 -9.06 5.30 17.23
N ASP A 315 -8.19 6.15 17.82
CA ASP A 315 -7.47 5.85 19.06
C ASP A 315 -8.41 5.46 20.21
N GLY A 316 -8.10 4.35 20.88
CA GLY A 316 -8.86 3.79 21.99
C GLY A 316 -10.18 3.09 21.57
N VAL A 317 -10.54 3.12 20.27
CA VAL A 317 -11.77 2.52 19.75
C VAL A 317 -11.48 1.40 18.76
N THR A 318 -10.79 1.69 17.65
CA THR A 318 -10.48 0.69 16.63
C THR A 318 -9.00 0.25 16.64
N GLY A 319 -8.21 0.84 17.51
CA GLY A 319 -6.80 0.57 17.71
C GLY A 319 -6.18 1.56 18.68
N ILE A 320 -4.86 1.56 18.79
CA ILE A 320 -4.08 2.38 19.69
C ILE A 320 -3.14 3.25 18.87
N LEU A 321 -3.18 4.56 19.06
CA LEU A 321 -2.28 5.52 18.43
C LEU A 321 -1.42 6.23 19.47
N GLU A 322 -0.09 6.17 19.31
CA GLU A 322 0.87 6.86 20.15
C GLU A 322 1.79 7.79 19.31
N PRO A 323 2.38 8.81 19.88
CA PRO A 323 3.37 9.59 19.16
C PRO A 323 4.50 8.72 18.59
N VAL A 324 5.08 9.13 17.45
CA VAL A 324 6.21 8.44 16.83
C VAL A 324 7.35 8.26 17.84
N GLY A 325 7.90 7.05 17.94
CA GLY A 325 8.99 6.72 18.85
C GLY A 325 8.58 6.45 20.31
N SER A 326 7.29 6.56 20.66
CA SER A 326 6.79 6.32 22.01
C SER A 326 6.69 4.82 22.34
N VAL A 327 7.81 4.10 22.19
CA VAL A 327 7.91 2.64 22.39
C VAL A 327 7.37 2.20 23.75
N GLU A 328 7.68 2.97 24.82
CA GLU A 328 7.23 2.68 26.19
C GLU A 328 5.71 2.70 26.30
N ALA A 329 5.08 3.74 25.74
CA ALA A 329 3.63 3.89 25.80
C ALA A 329 2.93 2.83 24.93
N MET A 330 3.46 2.59 23.70
CA MET A 330 2.95 1.53 22.82
C MET A 330 2.99 0.16 23.52
N GLY A 331 4.13 -0.21 24.12
CA GLY A 331 4.30 -1.48 24.79
C GLY A 331 3.37 -1.64 25.99
N ARG A 332 3.23 -0.60 26.84
CA ARG A 332 2.33 -0.60 27.99
C ARG A 332 0.88 -0.78 27.55
N ARG A 333 0.38 0.07 26.63
CA ARG A 333 -1.00 -0.01 26.14
C ARG A 333 -1.30 -1.34 25.43
N ALA A 334 -0.32 -1.90 24.71
CA ALA A 334 -0.42 -3.23 24.10
C ALA A 334 -0.63 -4.33 25.15
N VAL A 335 0.17 -4.30 26.24
CA VAL A 335 0.04 -5.25 27.35
C VAL A 335 -1.30 -5.10 28.07
N ASP A 336 -1.72 -3.86 28.35
CA ASP A 336 -2.99 -3.58 29.01
C ASP A 336 -4.17 -4.11 28.18
N LEU A 337 -4.17 -3.85 26.85
CA LEU A 337 -5.18 -4.37 25.93
C LEU A 337 -5.20 -5.91 25.92
N LEU A 338 -4.05 -6.56 25.80
CA LEU A 338 -3.97 -8.03 25.72
C LEU A 338 -4.37 -8.74 27.03
N ARG A 339 -4.36 -8.03 28.18
CA ARG A 339 -4.78 -8.50 29.49
C ARG A 339 -6.25 -8.27 29.81
N ASP A 340 -6.92 -7.37 29.10
CA ASP A 340 -8.34 -7.08 29.29
C ASP A 340 -9.19 -7.66 28.16
N PRO A 341 -9.80 -8.85 28.37
CA PRO A 341 -10.62 -9.50 27.33
C PRO A 341 -11.82 -8.67 26.87
N GLY A 342 -12.39 -7.85 27.75
CA GLY A 342 -13.54 -7.01 27.43
C GLY A 342 -13.17 -5.89 26.47
N THR A 343 -12.15 -5.11 26.80
CA THR A 343 -11.63 -4.06 25.94
C THR A 343 -11.07 -4.63 24.62
N TYR A 344 -10.40 -5.79 24.69
CA TYR A 344 -9.87 -6.46 23.50
C TYR A 344 -10.98 -6.85 22.52
N SER A 345 -12.05 -7.51 23.00
CA SER A 345 -13.19 -7.90 22.14
C SER A 345 -13.87 -6.70 21.52
N ALA A 346 -14.17 -5.68 22.33
CA ALA A 346 -14.79 -4.44 21.84
C ALA A 346 -13.95 -3.73 20.77
N MET A 347 -12.62 -3.65 20.98
CA MET A 347 -11.71 -3.04 20.00
C MET A 347 -11.62 -3.87 18.70
N THR A 348 -11.58 -5.20 18.82
CA THR A 348 -11.60 -6.12 17.67
C THR A 348 -12.85 -5.93 16.82
N GLU A 349 -14.03 -5.93 17.44
CA GLU A 349 -15.31 -5.74 16.75
C GLU A 349 -15.40 -4.37 16.07
N ALA A 350 -14.97 -3.32 16.77
CA ALA A 350 -14.93 -1.97 16.22
C ALA A 350 -13.95 -1.84 15.05
N ALA A 351 -12.78 -2.51 15.12
CA ALA A 351 -11.79 -2.52 14.04
C ALA A 351 -12.34 -3.19 12.78
N VAL A 352 -12.97 -4.37 12.92
CA VAL A 352 -13.61 -5.08 11.80
C VAL A 352 -14.72 -4.23 11.18
N SER A 353 -15.56 -3.62 12.00
CA SER A 353 -16.64 -2.73 11.53
C SER A 353 -16.09 -1.52 10.77
N ALA A 354 -15.02 -0.89 11.28
CA ALA A 354 -14.38 0.23 10.61
C ALA A 354 -13.75 -0.15 9.27
N ALA A 355 -13.15 -1.35 9.18
CA ALA A 355 -12.56 -1.84 7.93
C ALA A 355 -13.59 -2.03 6.81
N GLN A 356 -14.86 -2.25 7.12
CA GLN A 356 -15.94 -2.35 6.13
C GLN A 356 -16.17 -1.03 5.37
N GLU A 357 -15.82 0.12 5.96
CA GLU A 357 -15.92 1.41 5.27
C GLU A 357 -14.91 1.54 4.12
N PHE A 358 -13.87 0.73 4.14
CA PHE A 358 -12.81 0.66 3.14
C PHE A 358 -12.89 -0.61 2.28
N SER A 359 -14.07 -1.22 2.16
CA SER A 359 -14.24 -2.41 1.31
C SER A 359 -14.13 -2.07 -0.18
N THR A 360 -13.75 -3.07 -1.00
CA THR A 360 -13.76 -2.98 -2.47
C THR A 360 -15.09 -2.45 -2.99
N ASP A 361 -16.22 -2.92 -2.43
CA ASP A 361 -17.56 -2.55 -2.86
C ASP A 361 -17.91 -1.08 -2.63
N LYS A 362 -17.29 -0.43 -1.63
CA LYS A 362 -17.48 0.99 -1.33
C LYS A 362 -16.50 1.89 -2.10
N VAL A 363 -15.25 1.47 -2.22
CA VAL A 363 -14.20 2.34 -2.74
C VAL A 363 -14.04 2.24 -4.25
N VAL A 364 -14.13 1.04 -4.84
CA VAL A 364 -13.94 0.89 -6.30
C VAL A 364 -14.96 1.69 -7.12
N PRO A 365 -16.26 1.79 -6.74
CA PRO A 365 -17.21 2.66 -7.42
C PRO A 365 -16.81 4.14 -7.47
N MET A 366 -16.02 4.63 -6.49
CA MET A 366 -15.52 6.01 -6.51
C MET A 366 -14.55 6.24 -7.69
N TYR A 367 -13.72 5.23 -8.01
CA TYR A 367 -12.87 5.24 -9.19
C TYR A 367 -13.68 5.18 -10.48
N GLU A 368 -14.69 4.29 -10.55
CA GLU A 368 -15.58 4.17 -11.72
C GLU A 368 -16.31 5.49 -12.02
N GLN A 369 -16.81 6.14 -10.96
CA GLN A 369 -17.44 7.45 -11.08
C GLN A 369 -16.46 8.50 -11.63
N LEU A 370 -15.25 8.55 -11.08
CA LEU A 370 -14.24 9.49 -11.52
C LEU A 370 -13.83 9.25 -12.98
N TYR A 371 -13.65 8.00 -13.41
CA TYR A 371 -13.41 7.69 -14.83
C TYR A 371 -14.56 8.17 -15.72
N GLY A 372 -15.82 7.92 -15.30
CA GLY A 372 -16.99 8.39 -16.02
C GLY A 372 -17.04 9.92 -16.15
N ASP A 373 -16.64 10.64 -15.11
CA ASP A 373 -16.59 12.11 -15.14
C ASP A 373 -15.49 12.65 -16.04
N LEU A 374 -14.33 11.98 -16.11
CA LEU A 374 -13.25 12.35 -17.02
C LEU A 374 -13.57 12.13 -18.50
N LEU A 375 -14.51 11.25 -18.81
CA LEU A 375 -14.90 10.90 -20.19
C LEU A 375 -16.05 11.75 -20.75
N LYS A 376 -16.72 12.54 -19.91
CA LYS A 376 -17.71 13.55 -20.33
C LYS A 376 -17.03 14.77 -20.96
#